data_8247a83298ebddb8448dfb9b40bf6f6a
#
_entry.id   8247a83298ebddb8448dfb9b40bf6f6a
#
_cell.length_a   1.000
_cell.length_b   1.000
_cell.length_c   1.000
_cell.angle_alpha   90.00
_cell.angle_beta   90.00
_cell.angle_gamma   90.00
#
_symmetry.space_group_name_H-M   'P 1'
#
loop_
_entity.id
_entity.type
_entity.pdbx_description
1 polymer ?
#
loop_
_entity_poly.entity_id
_entity_poly.type
_entity_poly.pdbx_seq_one_letter_code
_entity_poly.pdbx_strand_id
1 'polypeptide(L)'
;VLAVAGTHGKTTTSAMLTWILEFAHKDPGFLIGGIPGNFGISARNTESPYFVIEADEYDCAFFDKRSKFVHYHPDCLIANNLEYDHADIFDSIYDIQKQFHHLIRTIPGKGLVLVPSDDKNLEETLKMGIWTPFEKIGDKNGLHAELLKSDGSEFAVFNGDEHLTEVHFDCCGSYNVHNALMAMRAAAFVGVDFKTSAKALENFILPKRRLELKGNVNGVSVYDDFAHHPTAIALTSQGLRARLGPNKRIVAVFEPRSNSMKLGANHEMLAQSFFSCDETFVYAPDNLKWDIDEIKGQTKNIIHVIHNFDDLVNEVIKASPYGSSILVMSNGDFNGIHQKLLDKLKDRE
;
A
#
# COMPACT_ATOMS: atom_id res chain seq x y z
N VAL A 1 -20.78 -1.50 8.58
CA VAL A 1 -19.74 -1.37 7.53
C VAL A 1 -18.43 -0.91 8.16
N LEU A 2 -17.32 -1.55 7.77
CA LEU A 2 -15.96 -1.20 8.16
C LEU A 2 -15.25 -0.73 6.88
N ALA A 3 -14.95 0.55 6.77
CA ALA A 3 -14.36 1.14 5.57
C ALA A 3 -12.88 1.42 5.76
N VAL A 4 -12.09 1.20 4.71
CA VAL A 4 -10.66 1.53 4.68
C VAL A 4 -10.40 2.50 3.55
N ALA A 5 -10.13 3.75 3.89
CA ALA A 5 -9.77 4.83 2.97
C ALA A 5 -8.30 5.24 3.14
N GLY A 6 -7.80 6.04 2.23
CA GLY A 6 -6.43 6.55 2.25
C GLY A 6 -5.76 6.48 0.88
N THR A 7 -4.70 7.21 0.69
CA THR A 7 -3.96 7.21 -0.58
C THR A 7 -3.27 5.87 -0.80
N HIS A 8 -2.65 5.30 0.25
CA HIS A 8 -1.89 4.05 0.18
C HIS A 8 -2.36 3.02 1.20
N GLY A 9 -2.10 1.73 0.94
CA GLY A 9 -2.35 0.64 1.86
C GLY A 9 -3.80 0.17 1.96
N LYS A 10 -4.77 0.81 1.31
CA LYS A 10 -6.21 0.46 1.34
C LYS A 10 -6.44 -1.05 1.17
N THR A 11 -5.99 -1.61 0.06
CA THR A 11 -6.17 -3.02 -0.30
C THR A 11 -5.60 -3.98 0.74
N THR A 12 -4.37 -3.71 1.19
CA THR A 12 -3.69 -4.57 2.17
C THR A 12 -4.39 -4.51 3.53
N THR A 13 -4.73 -3.31 4.00
CA THR A 13 -5.42 -3.13 5.28
C THR A 13 -6.82 -3.74 5.26
N SER A 14 -7.58 -3.55 4.16
CA SER A 14 -8.89 -4.20 3.98
C SER A 14 -8.77 -5.72 3.97
N ALA A 15 -7.75 -6.26 3.30
CA ALA A 15 -7.51 -7.70 3.27
C ALA A 15 -7.12 -8.25 4.66
N MET A 16 -6.26 -7.56 5.41
CA MET A 16 -5.91 -7.92 6.79
C MET A 16 -7.14 -7.92 7.70
N LEU A 17 -7.93 -6.84 7.66
CA LEU A 17 -9.16 -6.72 8.45
C LEU A 17 -10.15 -7.84 8.12
N THR A 18 -10.39 -8.09 6.84
CA THR A 18 -11.29 -9.14 6.39
C THR A 18 -10.82 -10.52 6.86
N TRP A 19 -9.51 -10.80 6.75
CA TRP A 19 -8.93 -12.06 7.20
C TRP A 19 -9.01 -12.23 8.71
N ILE A 20 -8.76 -11.19 9.50
CA ILE A 20 -8.92 -11.22 10.96
C ILE A 20 -10.37 -11.57 11.34
N LEU A 21 -11.37 -10.95 10.70
CA LEU A 21 -12.76 -11.23 10.94
C LEU A 21 -13.17 -12.65 10.52
N GLU A 22 -12.65 -13.13 9.40
CA GLU A 22 -12.85 -14.52 8.95
C GLU A 22 -12.28 -15.52 9.94
N PHE A 23 -11.03 -15.32 10.37
CA PHE A 23 -10.36 -16.16 11.36
C PHE A 23 -11.11 -16.18 12.70
N ALA A 24 -11.72 -15.06 13.08
CA ALA A 24 -12.58 -14.93 14.26
C ALA A 24 -14.01 -15.46 14.06
N HIS A 25 -14.28 -16.19 12.99
CA HIS A 25 -15.59 -16.78 12.65
C HIS A 25 -16.73 -15.77 12.55
N LYS A 26 -16.43 -14.55 12.08
CA LYS A 26 -17.45 -13.51 11.85
C LYS A 26 -18.01 -13.52 10.43
N ASP A 27 -17.47 -14.32 9.51
CA ASP A 27 -17.92 -14.53 8.12
C ASP A 27 -18.22 -13.21 7.39
N PRO A 28 -17.28 -12.25 7.31
CA PRO A 28 -17.57 -10.93 6.76
C PRO A 28 -17.87 -10.96 5.26
N GLY A 29 -18.84 -10.16 4.80
CA GLY A 29 -18.88 -9.72 3.42
C GLY A 29 -17.74 -8.75 3.15
N PHE A 30 -17.29 -8.62 1.90
CA PHE A 30 -16.27 -7.65 1.54
C PHE A 30 -16.29 -7.23 0.06
N LEU A 31 -15.74 -6.04 -0.20
CA LEU A 31 -15.41 -5.53 -1.53
C LEU A 31 -14.03 -4.86 -1.45
N ILE A 32 -13.04 -5.45 -2.13
CA ILE A 32 -11.63 -5.03 -2.11
C ILE A 32 -11.15 -4.87 -3.54
N GLY A 33 -10.47 -3.77 -3.86
CA GLY A 33 -10.03 -3.43 -5.22
C GLY A 33 -8.93 -4.33 -5.78
N GLY A 34 -8.25 -5.12 -4.93
CA GLY A 34 -7.30 -6.16 -5.32
C GLY A 34 -7.85 -7.56 -5.06
N ILE A 35 -6.99 -8.57 -5.23
CA ILE A 35 -7.32 -9.97 -4.92
C ILE A 35 -6.60 -10.36 -3.62
N PRO A 36 -7.28 -10.40 -2.46
CA PRO A 36 -6.70 -10.85 -1.20
C PRO A 36 -6.20 -12.29 -1.30
N GLY A 37 -4.95 -12.55 -0.84
CA GLY A 37 -4.31 -13.85 -1.00
C GLY A 37 -5.07 -14.98 -0.28
N ASN A 38 -5.63 -14.71 0.89
CA ASN A 38 -6.37 -15.71 1.67
C ASN A 38 -7.73 -16.09 1.06
N PHE A 39 -8.30 -15.26 0.17
CA PHE A 39 -9.64 -15.49 -0.39
C PHE A 39 -9.62 -15.83 -1.88
N GLY A 40 -8.66 -15.31 -2.65
CA GLY A 40 -8.58 -15.53 -4.09
C GLY A 40 -9.65 -14.81 -4.93
N ILE A 41 -10.55 -14.05 -4.31
CA ILE A 41 -11.63 -13.27 -4.93
C ILE A 41 -11.63 -11.85 -4.36
N SER A 42 -12.13 -10.89 -5.11
CA SER A 42 -12.16 -9.46 -4.73
C SER A 42 -13.44 -9.05 -3.99
N ALA A 43 -14.49 -9.86 -4.04
CA ALA A 43 -15.76 -9.56 -3.42
C ALA A 43 -16.48 -10.82 -2.96
N ARG A 44 -17.18 -10.72 -1.82
CA ARG A 44 -18.05 -11.75 -1.27
C ARG A 44 -19.20 -11.09 -0.51
N ASN A 45 -20.39 -11.60 -0.70
CA ASN A 45 -21.54 -11.26 0.14
C ASN A 45 -21.90 -12.45 1.04
N THR A 46 -22.27 -12.16 2.29
CA THR A 46 -22.66 -13.17 3.30
C THR A 46 -23.88 -12.68 4.09
N GLU A 47 -24.44 -13.52 4.95
CA GLU A 47 -25.49 -13.14 5.88
C GLU A 47 -24.95 -12.46 7.16
N SER A 48 -23.65 -12.27 7.27
CA SER A 48 -23.00 -11.61 8.40
C SER A 48 -23.40 -10.13 8.49
N PRO A 49 -23.55 -9.57 9.71
CA PRO A 49 -23.76 -8.13 9.88
C PRO A 49 -22.52 -7.29 9.56
N TYR A 50 -21.39 -7.92 9.28
CA TYR A 50 -20.11 -7.25 9.02
C TYR A 50 -19.79 -7.22 7.53
N PHE A 51 -19.43 -6.05 7.03
CA PHE A 51 -18.98 -5.84 5.67
C PHE A 51 -17.72 -4.95 5.65
N VAL A 52 -16.64 -5.44 5.06
CA VAL A 52 -15.40 -4.69 4.88
C VAL A 52 -15.35 -4.12 3.47
N ILE A 53 -15.13 -2.81 3.35
CA ILE A 53 -15.06 -2.16 2.04
C ILE A 53 -13.78 -1.33 1.89
N GLU A 54 -13.07 -1.55 0.79
CA GLU A 54 -12.03 -0.63 0.33
C GLU A 54 -12.69 0.64 -0.20
N ALA A 55 -12.45 1.76 0.48
CA ALA A 55 -13.13 3.02 0.27
C ALA A 55 -12.26 3.97 -0.56
N ASP A 56 -12.51 3.99 -1.86
CA ASP A 56 -11.79 4.78 -2.83
C ASP A 56 -12.36 6.20 -2.93
N GLU A 57 -11.49 7.20 -3.09
CA GLU A 57 -11.81 8.61 -3.19
C GLU A 57 -12.31 9.06 -4.57
N TYR A 58 -12.26 8.21 -5.59
CA TYR A 58 -12.80 8.54 -6.92
C TYR A 58 -14.30 8.86 -6.90
N ASP A 59 -14.73 9.71 -7.83
CA ASP A 59 -16.13 10.08 -8.01
C ASP A 59 -17.01 8.89 -8.42
N CYS A 60 -18.33 9.02 -8.16
CA CYS A 60 -19.27 7.94 -8.37
C CYS A 60 -19.58 7.71 -9.84
N ALA A 61 -20.03 8.78 -10.51
CA ALA A 61 -20.58 8.70 -11.86
C ALA A 61 -20.66 10.10 -12.50
N PHE A 62 -21.08 10.14 -13.74
CA PHE A 62 -21.23 11.36 -14.52
C PHE A 62 -22.06 12.47 -13.82
N PHE A 63 -23.10 12.10 -13.13
CA PHE A 63 -24.03 13.03 -12.45
C PHE A 63 -23.80 13.18 -10.95
N ASP A 64 -22.93 12.38 -10.35
CA ASP A 64 -22.52 12.49 -8.95
C ASP A 64 -21.01 12.54 -8.85
N LYS A 65 -20.48 13.74 -8.64
CA LYS A 65 -19.04 14.03 -8.56
C LYS A 65 -18.49 13.90 -7.14
N ARG A 66 -19.29 13.46 -6.19
CA ARG A 66 -18.80 13.13 -4.85
C ARG A 66 -18.00 11.81 -4.89
N SER A 67 -17.01 11.70 -4.03
CA SER A 67 -16.28 10.45 -3.87
C SER A 67 -17.21 9.31 -3.46
N LYS A 68 -16.98 8.11 -4.02
CA LYS A 68 -17.82 6.91 -3.80
C LYS A 68 -18.04 6.62 -2.33
N PHE A 69 -17.02 6.80 -1.53
CA PHE A 69 -17.03 6.42 -0.13
C PHE A 69 -18.06 7.18 0.73
N VAL A 70 -18.55 8.35 0.30
CA VAL A 70 -19.60 9.08 1.04
C VAL A 70 -20.93 8.32 1.08
N HIS A 71 -21.11 7.35 0.18
CA HIS A 71 -22.29 6.49 0.10
C HIS A 71 -22.21 5.23 0.97
N TYR A 72 -21.05 4.95 1.56
CA TYR A 72 -20.84 3.68 2.28
C TYR A 72 -21.34 3.71 3.73
N HIS A 73 -21.49 4.91 4.31
CA HIS A 73 -21.99 5.11 5.69
C HIS A 73 -21.35 4.14 6.70
N PRO A 74 -20.01 4.16 6.86
CA PRO A 74 -19.34 3.20 7.72
C PRO A 74 -19.63 3.44 9.19
N ASP A 75 -19.64 2.35 9.99
CA ASP A 75 -19.63 2.40 11.46
C ASP A 75 -18.21 2.57 11.99
N CYS A 76 -17.22 2.03 11.28
CA CYS A 76 -15.79 2.23 11.55
C CYS A 76 -15.06 2.63 10.28
N LEU A 77 -14.29 3.70 10.34
CA LEU A 77 -13.42 4.18 9.25
C LEU A 77 -11.96 4.05 9.67
N ILE A 78 -11.17 3.38 8.86
CA ILE A 78 -9.72 3.50 8.83
C ILE A 78 -9.37 4.53 7.76
N ALA A 79 -8.87 5.71 8.17
CA ALA A 79 -8.22 6.67 7.27
C ALA A 79 -6.71 6.42 7.35
N ASN A 80 -6.20 5.58 6.45
CA ASN A 80 -4.87 4.97 6.57
C ASN A 80 -3.72 5.97 6.40
N ASN A 81 -3.90 6.95 5.52
CA ASN A 81 -3.02 8.10 5.25
C ASN A 81 -3.73 9.04 4.26
N LEU A 82 -3.19 10.24 4.07
CA LEU A 82 -3.72 11.20 3.11
C LEU A 82 -2.60 12.00 2.45
N GLU A 83 -2.38 11.75 1.17
CA GLU A 83 -1.45 12.49 0.32
C GLU A 83 -2.15 12.98 -0.95
N TYR A 84 -1.51 13.91 -1.67
CA TYR A 84 -2.02 14.37 -2.94
C TYR A 84 -1.81 13.32 -4.03
N ASP A 85 -2.90 12.81 -4.57
CA ASP A 85 -2.94 11.90 -5.71
C ASP A 85 -4.20 12.21 -6.55
N HIS A 86 -4.43 11.46 -7.63
CA HIS A 86 -5.58 11.63 -8.51
C HIS A 86 -5.71 13.05 -9.09
N ALA A 87 -4.58 13.58 -9.60
CA ALA A 87 -4.49 14.92 -10.21
C ALA A 87 -5.38 15.10 -11.46
N ASP A 88 -6.02 14.03 -11.93
CA ASP A 88 -7.03 14.05 -13.00
C ASP A 88 -8.42 14.48 -12.51
N ILE A 89 -8.69 14.42 -11.21
CA ILE A 89 -9.99 14.77 -10.60
C ILE A 89 -9.89 15.74 -9.41
N PHE A 90 -8.70 15.94 -8.85
CA PHE A 90 -8.47 16.87 -7.74
C PHE A 90 -7.38 17.88 -8.09
N ASP A 91 -7.67 19.16 -7.88
CA ASP A 91 -6.71 20.24 -8.14
C ASP A 91 -5.71 20.42 -7.00
N SER A 92 -6.06 19.99 -5.79
CA SER A 92 -5.25 20.17 -4.58
C SER A 92 -5.51 19.13 -3.52
N ILE A 93 -4.58 19.01 -2.55
CA ILE A 93 -4.78 18.18 -1.35
C ILE A 93 -6.04 18.60 -0.56
N TYR A 94 -6.38 19.90 -0.56
CA TYR A 94 -7.56 20.41 0.11
C TYR A 94 -8.85 19.84 -0.48
N ASP A 95 -8.89 19.55 -1.79
CA ASP A 95 -10.06 18.94 -2.41
C ASP A 95 -10.27 17.50 -1.94
N ILE A 96 -9.18 16.76 -1.78
CA ILE A 96 -9.21 15.41 -1.21
C ILE A 96 -9.63 15.48 0.27
N GLN A 97 -9.06 16.40 1.04
CA GLN A 97 -9.45 16.62 2.45
C GLN A 97 -10.95 16.90 2.60
N LYS A 98 -11.54 17.71 1.71
CA LYS A 98 -13.00 17.94 1.69
C LYS A 98 -13.78 16.65 1.49
N GLN A 99 -13.36 15.76 0.59
CA GLN A 99 -14.03 14.48 0.37
C GLN A 99 -13.91 13.59 1.61
N PHE A 100 -12.72 13.49 2.22
CA PHE A 100 -12.55 12.77 3.47
C PHE A 100 -13.41 13.34 4.61
N HIS A 101 -13.50 14.67 4.71
CA HIS A 101 -14.41 15.30 5.67
C HIS A 101 -15.88 14.95 5.39
N HIS A 102 -16.30 14.90 4.11
CA HIS A 102 -17.65 14.44 3.76
C HIS A 102 -17.89 12.99 4.20
N LEU A 103 -16.91 12.08 4.04
CA LEU A 103 -16.98 10.71 4.52
C LEU A 103 -17.12 10.68 6.06
N ILE A 104 -16.23 11.38 6.79
CA ILE A 104 -16.23 11.43 8.26
C ILE A 104 -17.59 11.87 8.80
N ARG A 105 -18.25 12.83 8.16
CA ARG A 105 -19.58 13.30 8.53
C ARG A 105 -20.68 12.27 8.39
N THR A 106 -20.48 11.19 7.62
CA THR A 106 -21.48 10.11 7.47
C THR A 106 -21.42 9.08 8.58
N ILE A 107 -20.37 9.10 9.41
CA ILE A 107 -20.13 8.11 10.45
C ILE A 107 -20.99 8.46 11.67
N PRO A 108 -21.76 7.49 12.23
CA PRO A 108 -22.62 7.75 13.39
C PRO A 108 -21.79 8.07 14.64
N GLY A 109 -22.37 8.83 15.58
CA GLY A 109 -21.70 9.23 16.82
C GLY A 109 -21.26 8.07 17.74
N LYS A 110 -21.78 6.86 17.53
CA LYS A 110 -21.32 5.61 18.18
C LYS A 110 -20.24 4.86 17.39
N GLY A 111 -19.87 5.37 16.24
CA GLY A 111 -18.85 4.80 15.36
C GLY A 111 -17.44 5.11 15.84
N LEU A 112 -16.45 4.83 14.98
CA LEU A 112 -15.04 5.05 15.27
C LEU A 112 -14.30 5.51 14.00
N VAL A 113 -13.41 6.48 14.15
CA VAL A 113 -12.45 6.88 13.11
C VAL A 113 -11.03 6.58 13.59
N LEU A 114 -10.25 5.86 12.79
CA LEU A 114 -8.84 5.56 13.06
C LEU A 114 -7.97 6.36 12.11
N VAL A 115 -6.99 7.08 12.64
CA VAL A 115 -6.04 7.88 11.85
C VAL A 115 -4.61 7.61 12.32
N PRO A 116 -3.58 7.75 11.48
CA PRO A 116 -2.19 7.76 11.93
C PRO A 116 -1.93 8.94 12.89
N SER A 117 -1.02 8.75 13.81
CA SER A 117 -0.66 9.80 14.78
C SER A 117 0.14 10.95 14.16
N ASP A 118 0.80 10.73 13.01
CA ASP A 118 1.77 11.63 12.37
C ASP A 118 1.32 12.16 10.99
N ASP A 119 0.09 11.86 10.55
CA ASP A 119 -0.43 12.37 9.28
C ASP A 119 -1.05 13.77 9.43
N LYS A 120 -0.30 14.77 8.97
CA LYS A 120 -0.71 16.19 9.04
C LYS A 120 -1.95 16.50 8.19
N ASN A 121 -2.11 15.85 7.04
CA ASN A 121 -3.24 16.12 6.14
C ASN A 121 -4.54 15.57 6.75
N LEU A 122 -4.49 14.41 7.40
CA LEU A 122 -5.63 13.90 8.17
C LEU A 122 -5.90 14.74 9.41
N GLU A 123 -4.87 15.23 10.10
CA GLU A 123 -5.07 16.15 11.22
C GLU A 123 -5.79 17.44 10.80
N GLU A 124 -5.41 18.05 9.67
CA GLU A 124 -6.12 19.21 9.10
C GLU A 124 -7.55 18.85 8.69
N THR A 125 -7.76 17.65 8.15
CA THR A 125 -9.10 17.16 7.81
C THR A 125 -10.00 17.04 9.04
N LEU A 126 -9.48 16.53 10.15
CA LEU A 126 -10.23 16.43 11.42
C LEU A 126 -10.57 17.80 12.00
N LYS A 127 -9.73 18.83 11.79
CA LYS A 127 -10.00 20.22 12.21
C LYS A 127 -11.19 20.85 11.47
N MET A 128 -11.58 20.31 10.30
CA MET A 128 -12.81 20.76 9.61
C MET A 128 -14.09 20.37 10.37
N GLY A 129 -13.99 19.44 11.33
CA GLY A 129 -15.04 18.99 12.24
C GLY A 129 -15.17 17.47 12.25
N ILE A 130 -15.26 16.93 13.46
CA ILE A 130 -15.55 15.52 13.72
C ILE A 130 -16.52 15.39 14.89
N TRP A 131 -17.50 14.52 14.78
CA TRP A 131 -18.58 14.29 15.76
C TRP A 131 -18.60 12.84 16.25
N THR A 132 -17.73 12.01 15.71
CA THR A 132 -17.55 10.61 16.04
C THR A 132 -16.27 10.45 16.84
N PRO A 133 -16.18 9.55 17.82
CA PRO A 133 -14.92 9.21 18.48
C PRO A 133 -13.82 8.87 17.46
N PHE A 134 -12.61 9.36 17.69
CA PHE A 134 -11.47 9.01 16.86
C PHE A 134 -10.27 8.63 17.71
N GLU A 135 -9.38 7.81 17.15
CA GLU A 135 -8.15 7.37 17.80
C GLU A 135 -6.96 7.59 16.86
N LYS A 136 -5.86 8.07 17.42
CA LYS A 136 -4.57 8.18 16.75
C LYS A 136 -3.77 6.90 16.97
N ILE A 137 -3.40 6.23 15.88
CA ILE A 137 -2.66 4.97 15.90
C ILE A 137 -1.18 5.23 15.59
N GLY A 138 -0.29 4.60 16.35
CA GLY A 138 1.16 4.80 16.27
C GLY A 138 1.71 5.78 17.31
N ASP A 139 0.87 6.38 18.15
CA ASP A 139 1.29 7.20 19.28
C ASP A 139 1.66 6.28 20.47
N LYS A 140 2.81 6.51 21.10
CA LYS A 140 3.28 5.72 22.26
C LYS A 140 2.35 5.80 23.47
N ASN A 141 1.51 6.82 23.58
CA ASN A 141 0.51 6.93 24.65
C ASN A 141 -0.79 6.16 24.33
N GLY A 142 -0.95 5.67 23.11
CA GLY A 142 -2.09 4.89 22.63
C GLY A 142 -1.66 3.57 22.00
N LEU A 143 -2.42 3.11 21.02
CA LEU A 143 -2.10 1.87 20.30
C LEU A 143 -0.91 2.09 19.38
N HIS A 144 0.17 1.34 19.62
CA HIS A 144 1.40 1.41 18.82
C HIS A 144 2.10 0.05 18.73
N ALA A 145 3.12 -0.03 17.90
CA ALA A 145 3.96 -1.21 17.75
C ALA A 145 5.43 -0.89 18.00
N GLU A 146 6.15 -1.87 18.58
CA GLU A 146 7.59 -1.88 18.65
C GLU A 146 8.14 -3.05 17.82
N LEU A 147 9.08 -2.75 16.92
CA LEU A 147 9.63 -3.77 16.02
C LEU A 147 10.53 -4.73 16.82
N LEU A 148 10.28 -6.02 16.68
CA LEU A 148 11.15 -7.11 17.17
C LEU A 148 12.16 -7.52 16.09
N LYS A 149 11.77 -7.40 14.80
CA LYS A 149 12.66 -7.51 13.65
C LYS A 149 12.63 -6.24 12.80
N SER A 150 13.78 -5.83 12.33
CA SER A 150 13.97 -4.58 11.58
C SER A 150 13.21 -4.52 10.25
N ASP A 151 12.85 -5.68 9.68
CA ASP A 151 12.03 -5.75 8.46
C ASP A 151 10.52 -5.62 8.73
N GLY A 152 10.10 -5.56 10.01
CA GLY A 152 8.71 -5.44 10.42
C GLY A 152 7.93 -6.75 10.41
N SER A 153 8.55 -7.90 10.11
CA SER A 153 7.88 -9.21 10.11
C SER A 153 7.52 -9.73 11.51
N GLU A 154 8.13 -9.16 12.55
CA GLU A 154 7.81 -9.44 13.95
C GLU A 154 7.76 -8.12 14.73
N PHE A 155 6.69 -7.91 15.48
CA PHE A 155 6.52 -6.72 16.31
C PHE A 155 5.62 -6.99 17.52
N ALA A 156 5.83 -6.25 18.60
CA ALA A 156 4.98 -6.24 19.77
C ALA A 156 3.95 -5.09 19.67
N VAL A 157 2.75 -5.33 20.14
CA VAL A 157 1.63 -4.35 20.15
C VAL A 157 1.38 -3.91 21.57
N PHE A 158 1.33 -2.60 21.74
CA PHE A 158 1.09 -1.94 23.03
C PHE A 158 -0.10 -0.98 22.97
N ASN A 159 -0.72 -0.72 24.11
CA ASN A 159 -1.62 0.41 24.34
C ASN A 159 -1.10 1.22 25.52
N GLY A 160 -0.47 2.36 25.26
CA GLY A 160 0.41 3.00 26.23
C GLY A 160 1.51 2.03 26.68
N ASP A 161 1.67 1.82 27.99
CA ASP A 161 2.66 0.88 28.55
C ASP A 161 2.16 -0.57 28.61
N GLU A 162 0.88 -0.83 28.29
CA GLU A 162 0.32 -2.19 28.34
C GLU A 162 0.70 -3.00 27.11
N HIS A 163 1.45 -4.10 27.30
CA HIS A 163 1.73 -5.08 26.26
C HIS A 163 0.49 -5.95 25.99
N LEU A 164 -0.04 -5.91 24.76
CA LEU A 164 -1.24 -6.62 24.36
C LEU A 164 -0.94 -7.99 23.75
N THR A 165 -0.02 -8.04 22.80
CA THR A 165 0.35 -9.27 22.06
C THR A 165 1.61 -9.05 21.21
N GLU A 166 2.15 -10.13 20.66
CA GLU A 166 3.15 -10.10 19.59
C GLU A 166 2.54 -10.60 18.28
N VAL A 167 3.01 -10.08 17.17
CA VAL A 167 2.59 -10.44 15.81
C VAL A 167 3.78 -10.96 15.05
N HIS A 168 3.59 -12.12 14.42
CA HIS A 168 4.54 -12.74 13.49
C HIS A 168 3.81 -12.94 12.18
N PHE A 169 4.29 -12.33 11.08
CA PHE A 169 3.63 -12.48 9.77
C PHE A 169 4.64 -12.42 8.62
N ASP A 170 4.28 -13.01 7.49
CA ASP A 170 5.16 -12.99 6.30
C ASP A 170 4.98 -11.71 5.46
N CYS A 171 4.93 -10.55 6.13
CA CYS A 171 4.95 -9.25 5.49
C CYS A 171 6.22 -8.49 5.88
N CYS A 172 6.65 -7.55 5.08
CA CYS A 172 7.76 -6.68 5.43
C CYS A 172 7.42 -5.21 5.22
N GLY A 173 8.22 -4.36 5.88
CA GLY A 173 8.06 -2.91 5.86
C GLY A 173 7.20 -2.38 7.00
N SER A 174 7.65 -1.28 7.60
CA SER A 174 6.94 -0.60 8.70
C SER A 174 5.52 -0.17 8.31
N TYR A 175 5.27 0.10 7.03
CA TYR A 175 3.94 0.40 6.52
C TYR A 175 2.96 -0.78 6.68
N ASN A 176 3.43 -2.03 6.56
CA ASN A 176 2.58 -3.21 6.82
C ASN A 176 2.33 -3.42 8.31
N VAL A 177 3.28 -3.04 9.18
CA VAL A 177 3.04 -2.99 10.64
C VAL A 177 1.94 -1.98 10.96
N HIS A 178 1.99 -0.79 10.35
CA HIS A 178 0.93 0.22 10.49
C HIS A 178 -0.42 -0.30 9.98
N ASN A 179 -0.46 -0.88 8.78
CA ASN A 179 -1.68 -1.49 8.21
C ASN A 179 -2.27 -2.56 9.15
N ALA A 180 -1.41 -3.39 9.76
CA ALA A 180 -1.83 -4.41 10.72
C ALA A 180 -2.42 -3.80 11.99
N LEU A 181 -1.80 -2.77 12.58
CA LEU A 181 -2.34 -2.08 13.76
C LEU A 181 -3.73 -1.48 13.49
N MET A 182 -3.90 -0.81 12.35
CA MET A 182 -5.19 -0.26 11.93
C MET A 182 -6.25 -1.35 11.80
N ALA A 183 -5.92 -2.47 11.13
CA ALA A 183 -6.82 -3.61 10.95
C ALA A 183 -7.17 -4.27 12.29
N MET A 184 -6.19 -4.51 13.17
CA MET A 184 -6.41 -5.08 14.50
C MET A 184 -7.31 -4.19 15.36
N ARG A 185 -7.10 -2.87 15.33
CA ARG A 185 -7.94 -1.94 16.09
C ARG A 185 -9.37 -1.87 15.56
N ALA A 186 -9.57 -1.89 14.24
CA ALA A 186 -10.90 -1.94 13.64
C ALA A 186 -11.60 -3.29 13.95
N ALA A 187 -10.87 -4.40 13.98
CA ALA A 187 -11.39 -5.70 14.40
C ALA A 187 -11.80 -5.69 15.89
N ALA A 188 -11.03 -5.01 16.75
CA ALA A 188 -11.36 -4.84 18.17
C ALA A 188 -12.66 -4.02 18.36
N PHE A 189 -12.97 -3.06 17.50
CA PHE A 189 -14.22 -2.31 17.50
C PHE A 189 -15.45 -3.22 17.34
N VAL A 190 -15.32 -4.33 16.62
CA VAL A 190 -16.39 -5.34 16.45
C VAL A 190 -16.19 -6.58 17.31
N GLY A 191 -15.39 -6.48 18.38
CA GLY A 191 -15.25 -7.51 19.41
C GLY A 191 -14.32 -8.66 19.08
N VAL A 192 -13.29 -8.44 18.27
CA VAL A 192 -12.15 -9.39 18.08
C VAL A 192 -10.97 -8.89 18.90
N ASP A 193 -10.47 -9.67 19.84
CA ASP A 193 -9.35 -9.30 20.67
C ASP A 193 -8.00 -9.29 19.90
N PHE A 194 -6.99 -8.61 20.46
CA PHE A 194 -5.70 -8.45 19.80
C PHE A 194 -4.94 -9.77 19.64
N LYS A 195 -5.10 -10.73 20.57
CA LYS A 195 -4.43 -12.04 20.51
C LYS A 195 -5.01 -12.88 19.36
N THR A 196 -6.33 -12.84 19.18
CA THR A 196 -7.00 -13.50 18.04
C THR A 196 -6.58 -12.86 16.74
N SER A 197 -6.50 -11.52 16.68
CA SER A 197 -6.02 -10.79 15.51
C SER A 197 -4.57 -11.13 15.16
N ALA A 198 -3.68 -11.24 16.16
CA ALA A 198 -2.29 -11.63 15.97
C ALA A 198 -2.17 -13.02 15.36
N LYS A 199 -2.90 -14.02 15.91
CA LYS A 199 -2.94 -15.38 15.35
C LYS A 199 -3.47 -15.45 13.92
N ALA A 200 -4.44 -14.62 13.58
CA ALA A 200 -4.92 -14.50 12.21
C ALA A 200 -3.81 -14.03 11.28
N LEU A 201 -3.05 -13.01 11.69
CA LEU A 201 -1.98 -12.43 10.88
C LEU A 201 -0.79 -13.36 10.65
N GLU A 202 -0.54 -14.37 11.50
CA GLU A 202 0.46 -15.42 11.27
C GLU A 202 0.22 -16.19 9.96
N ASN A 203 -1.05 -16.28 9.52
CA ASN A 203 -1.47 -16.98 8.30
C ASN A 203 -1.97 -16.01 7.22
N PHE A 204 -1.67 -14.73 7.35
CA PHE A 204 -2.06 -13.73 6.37
C PHE A 204 -1.21 -13.84 5.11
N ILE A 205 -1.88 -13.85 3.97
CA ILE A 205 -1.26 -13.85 2.64
C ILE A 205 -1.56 -12.50 1.98
N LEU A 206 -0.50 -11.78 1.63
CA LEU A 206 -0.60 -10.49 0.95
C LEU A 206 -1.50 -10.58 -0.29
N PRO A 207 -2.25 -9.53 -0.61
CA PRO A 207 -2.92 -9.43 -1.90
C PRO A 207 -1.93 -9.54 -3.06
N LYS A 208 -2.41 -10.03 -4.20
CA LYS A 208 -1.59 -10.05 -5.41
C LYS A 208 -1.02 -8.68 -5.71
N ARG A 209 0.19 -8.67 -6.28
CA ARG A 209 0.93 -7.45 -6.64
C ARG A 209 1.28 -6.55 -5.43
N ARG A 210 1.57 -7.15 -4.26
CA ARG A 210 2.11 -6.50 -3.07
C ARG A 210 3.38 -7.22 -2.64
N LEU A 211 4.54 -6.82 -3.19
CA LEU A 211 5.82 -7.53 -3.11
C LEU A 211 5.68 -9.03 -3.44
N GLU A 212 4.82 -9.33 -4.41
CA GLU A 212 4.54 -10.70 -4.84
C GLU A 212 5.76 -11.30 -5.54
N LEU A 213 6.32 -12.38 -5.00
CA LEU A 213 7.39 -13.11 -5.66
C LEU A 213 6.83 -13.87 -6.88
N LYS A 214 7.17 -13.42 -8.08
CA LYS A 214 6.74 -14.05 -9.35
C LYS A 214 7.58 -15.26 -9.71
N GLY A 215 8.81 -15.32 -9.23
CA GLY A 215 9.71 -16.47 -9.43
C GLY A 215 11.15 -16.18 -9.04
N ASN A 216 11.92 -17.25 -8.94
CA ASN A 216 13.37 -17.20 -8.80
C ASN A 216 13.99 -18.08 -9.88
N VAL A 217 14.81 -17.48 -10.74
CA VAL A 217 15.46 -18.16 -11.87
C VAL A 217 16.94 -17.84 -11.85
N ASN A 218 17.77 -18.87 -11.89
CA ASN A 218 19.25 -18.72 -11.86
C ASN A 218 19.73 -17.82 -10.72
N GLY A 219 19.10 -17.96 -9.52
CA GLY A 219 19.43 -17.16 -8.34
C GLY A 219 18.98 -15.71 -8.35
N VAL A 220 18.22 -15.27 -9.35
CA VAL A 220 17.62 -13.93 -9.44
C VAL A 220 16.12 -14.02 -9.12
N SER A 221 15.69 -13.27 -8.12
CA SER A 221 14.26 -13.18 -7.73
C SER A 221 13.58 -12.04 -8.46
N VAL A 222 12.35 -12.25 -8.94
CA VAL A 222 11.53 -11.21 -9.59
C VAL A 222 10.29 -10.97 -8.74
N TYR A 223 10.11 -9.73 -8.29
CA TYR A 223 8.97 -9.27 -7.47
C TYR A 223 8.06 -8.36 -8.28
N ASP A 224 6.76 -8.42 -8.02
CA ASP A 224 5.73 -7.53 -8.57
C ASP A 224 5.12 -6.69 -7.45
N ASP A 225 5.06 -5.39 -7.64
CA ASP A 225 4.38 -4.47 -6.73
C ASP A 225 3.54 -3.42 -7.48
N PHE A 226 2.43 -3.03 -6.88
CA PHE A 226 1.51 -2.05 -7.45
C PHE A 226 1.92 -0.60 -7.16
N ALA A 227 3.02 -0.38 -6.45
CA ALA A 227 3.50 0.96 -6.11
C ALA A 227 3.68 1.84 -7.37
N HIS A 228 3.08 3.02 -7.34
CA HIS A 228 3.09 3.99 -8.45
C HIS A 228 3.15 5.44 -7.99
N HIS A 229 3.06 5.70 -6.69
CA HIS A 229 3.27 7.00 -6.05
C HIS A 229 4.64 7.01 -5.37
N PRO A 230 5.40 8.14 -5.34
CA PRO A 230 6.74 8.18 -4.76
C PRO A 230 6.84 7.61 -3.34
N THR A 231 5.90 7.95 -2.46
CA THR A 231 5.84 7.41 -1.09
C THR A 231 5.69 5.89 -1.09
N ALA A 232 4.78 5.34 -1.91
CA ALA A 232 4.59 3.88 -1.99
C ALA A 232 5.84 3.18 -2.55
N ILE A 233 6.49 3.75 -3.58
CA ILE A 233 7.74 3.25 -4.15
C ILE A 233 8.83 3.20 -3.08
N ALA A 234 9.01 4.29 -2.32
CA ALA A 234 10.00 4.38 -1.25
C ALA A 234 9.74 3.33 -0.15
N LEU A 235 8.51 3.21 0.33
CA LEU A 235 8.13 2.27 1.39
C LEU A 235 8.29 0.82 0.94
N THR A 236 7.87 0.48 -0.28
CA THR A 236 8.03 -0.86 -0.85
C THR A 236 9.49 -1.25 -0.99
N SER A 237 10.32 -0.36 -1.56
CA SER A 237 11.75 -0.62 -1.73
C SER A 237 12.50 -0.70 -0.39
N GLN A 238 12.14 0.12 0.61
CA GLN A 238 12.66 0.03 1.97
C GLN A 238 12.30 -1.30 2.63
N GLY A 239 11.03 -1.71 2.53
CA GLY A 239 10.56 -2.98 3.08
C GLY A 239 11.31 -4.18 2.49
N LEU A 240 11.50 -4.19 1.16
CA LEU A 240 12.28 -5.23 0.48
C LEU A 240 13.75 -5.18 0.90
N ARG A 241 14.36 -4.00 1.01
CA ARG A 241 15.74 -3.84 1.49
C ARG A 241 15.91 -4.36 2.92
N ALA A 242 14.99 -4.03 3.81
CA ALA A 242 15.04 -4.51 5.20
C ALA A 242 14.96 -6.04 5.28
N ARG A 243 14.12 -6.67 4.47
CA ARG A 243 13.99 -8.13 4.39
C ARG A 243 15.23 -8.83 3.82
N LEU A 244 15.78 -8.27 2.74
CA LEU A 244 16.90 -8.89 2.02
C LEU A 244 18.27 -8.57 2.65
N GLY A 245 18.34 -7.54 3.49
CA GLY A 245 19.57 -7.04 4.08
C GLY A 245 20.36 -6.07 3.18
N PRO A 246 21.40 -5.42 3.74
CA PRO A 246 22.09 -4.30 3.07
C PRO A 246 22.93 -4.75 1.86
N ASN A 247 23.36 -6.00 1.81
CA ASN A 247 24.31 -6.50 0.81
C ASN A 247 23.63 -7.14 -0.42
N LYS A 248 22.30 -7.32 -0.37
CA LYS A 248 21.56 -7.89 -1.50
C LYS A 248 21.31 -6.83 -2.55
N ARG A 249 21.69 -7.09 -3.80
CA ARG A 249 21.43 -6.16 -4.90
C ARG A 249 19.95 -6.12 -5.25
N ILE A 250 19.37 -4.92 -5.27
CA ILE A 250 18.00 -4.63 -5.68
C ILE A 250 18.04 -3.76 -6.94
N VAL A 251 17.50 -4.29 -8.03
CA VAL A 251 17.30 -3.57 -9.30
C VAL A 251 15.82 -3.22 -9.42
N ALA A 252 15.50 -1.93 -9.35
CA ALA A 252 14.13 -1.45 -9.52
C ALA A 252 13.80 -1.28 -11.01
N VAL A 253 12.57 -1.62 -11.37
CA VAL A 253 12.00 -1.39 -12.70
C VAL A 253 10.65 -0.69 -12.51
N PHE A 254 10.50 0.50 -13.07
CA PHE A 254 9.33 1.34 -12.82
C PHE A 254 8.66 1.82 -14.12
N GLU A 255 7.31 1.79 -14.13
CA GLU A 255 6.49 2.38 -15.18
C GLU A 255 5.65 3.54 -14.63
N PRO A 256 5.86 4.80 -15.06
CA PRO A 256 5.07 5.96 -14.67
C PRO A 256 3.73 5.96 -15.44
N ARG A 257 2.79 5.13 -15.03
CA ARG A 257 1.54 4.86 -15.77
C ARG A 257 0.31 5.57 -15.20
N SER A 258 0.26 5.87 -13.88
CA SER A 258 -0.91 6.53 -13.28
C SER A 258 -1.17 7.90 -13.91
N ASN A 259 -2.43 8.37 -13.86
CA ASN A 259 -2.78 9.69 -14.41
C ASN A 259 -1.98 10.80 -13.73
N SER A 260 -1.87 10.77 -12.39
CA SER A 260 -1.06 11.73 -11.63
C SER A 260 0.40 11.73 -12.08
N MET A 261 0.99 10.55 -12.28
CA MET A 261 2.39 10.42 -12.72
C MET A 261 2.57 10.93 -14.15
N LYS A 262 1.63 10.63 -15.07
CA LYS A 262 1.65 11.15 -16.44
C LYS A 262 1.53 12.66 -16.52
N LEU A 263 0.77 13.26 -15.61
CA LEU A 263 0.62 14.72 -15.50
C LEU A 263 1.81 15.41 -14.84
N GLY A 264 2.73 14.65 -14.24
CA GLY A 264 3.90 15.16 -13.52
C GLY A 264 3.62 15.52 -12.06
N ALA A 265 2.48 15.12 -11.50
CA ALA A 265 2.23 15.31 -10.07
C ALA A 265 3.27 14.51 -9.28
N ASN A 266 3.89 15.16 -8.29
CA ASN A 266 4.91 14.56 -7.41
C ASN A 266 6.20 14.05 -8.13
N HIS A 267 6.46 14.43 -9.40
CA HIS A 267 7.63 13.96 -10.15
C HIS A 267 8.96 14.37 -9.49
N GLU A 268 8.99 15.51 -8.78
CA GLU A 268 10.15 15.99 -8.04
C GLU A 268 10.62 15.02 -6.95
N MET A 269 9.71 14.22 -6.38
CA MET A 269 10.01 13.22 -5.36
C MET A 269 10.40 11.85 -5.94
N LEU A 270 10.18 11.64 -7.26
CA LEU A 270 10.33 10.32 -7.87
C LEU A 270 11.74 9.78 -7.78
N ALA A 271 12.74 10.58 -8.10
CA ALA A 271 14.14 10.16 -8.04
C ALA A 271 14.56 9.69 -6.65
N GLN A 272 14.12 10.41 -5.60
CA GLN A 272 14.41 10.08 -4.21
C GLN A 272 13.70 8.80 -3.73
N SER A 273 12.56 8.44 -4.34
CA SER A 273 11.78 7.27 -3.93
C SER A 273 12.52 5.94 -4.15
N PHE A 274 13.53 5.93 -5.01
CA PHE A 274 14.34 4.73 -5.29
C PHE A 274 15.58 4.56 -4.41
N PHE A 275 15.79 5.39 -3.39
CA PHE A 275 17.05 5.42 -2.61
C PHE A 275 17.43 4.08 -1.95
N SER A 276 16.50 3.17 -1.74
CA SER A 276 16.76 1.83 -1.21
C SER A 276 17.13 0.79 -2.27
N CYS A 277 17.12 1.17 -3.56
CA CYS A 277 17.53 0.33 -4.67
C CYS A 277 18.97 0.65 -5.07
N ASP A 278 19.71 -0.32 -5.60
CA ASP A 278 21.09 -0.14 -6.03
C ASP A 278 21.14 0.46 -7.43
N GLU A 279 20.17 0.12 -8.27
CA GLU A 279 20.04 0.60 -9.63
C GLU A 279 18.57 0.62 -10.04
N THR A 280 18.17 1.58 -10.85
CA THR A 280 16.77 1.79 -11.24
C THR A 280 16.64 1.98 -12.73
N PHE A 281 15.70 1.29 -13.34
CA PHE A 281 15.32 1.43 -14.74
C PHE A 281 13.89 1.96 -14.81
N VAL A 282 13.73 3.14 -15.40
CA VAL A 282 12.42 3.78 -15.59
C VAL A 282 12.05 3.68 -17.06
N TYR A 283 10.94 3.04 -17.35
CA TYR A 283 10.37 3.02 -18.68
C TYR A 283 9.71 4.36 -18.99
N ALA A 284 10.08 4.98 -20.11
CA ALA A 284 9.55 6.28 -20.53
C ALA A 284 8.48 6.07 -21.62
N PRO A 285 7.17 6.08 -21.28
CA PRO A 285 6.10 6.03 -22.27
C PRO A 285 5.96 7.37 -23.00
N ASP A 286 5.51 7.34 -24.26
CA ASP A 286 5.40 8.54 -25.13
C ASP A 286 4.36 9.58 -24.64
N ASN A 287 3.52 9.27 -23.67
CA ASN A 287 2.39 10.09 -23.23
C ASN A 287 2.61 10.85 -21.91
N LEU A 288 3.84 10.98 -21.47
CA LEU A 288 4.18 11.83 -20.33
C LEU A 288 4.05 13.32 -20.69
N LYS A 289 3.60 14.14 -19.73
CA LYS A 289 3.45 15.59 -19.88
C LYS A 289 4.63 16.39 -19.33
N TRP A 290 5.68 15.70 -18.91
CA TRP A 290 6.90 16.26 -18.35
C TRP A 290 8.12 15.48 -18.86
N ASP A 291 9.30 16.09 -18.77
CA ASP A 291 10.54 15.45 -19.20
C ASP A 291 11.05 14.48 -18.12
N ILE A 292 10.88 13.19 -18.37
CA ILE A 292 11.31 12.16 -17.42
C ILE A 292 12.83 12.06 -17.27
N ASP A 293 13.59 12.56 -18.23
CA ASP A 293 15.04 12.60 -18.14
C ASP A 293 15.54 13.54 -17.04
N GLU A 294 14.73 14.49 -16.58
CA GLU A 294 15.04 15.36 -15.45
C GLU A 294 15.31 14.61 -14.13
N ILE A 295 14.82 13.38 -13.97
CA ILE A 295 15.09 12.59 -12.75
C ILE A 295 16.54 12.08 -12.69
N LYS A 296 17.25 12.06 -13.83
CA LYS A 296 18.65 11.65 -13.88
C LYS A 296 19.52 12.66 -13.13
N GLY A 297 20.39 12.16 -12.25
CA GLY A 297 21.31 13.00 -11.49
C GLY A 297 20.71 13.76 -10.31
N GLN A 298 19.39 13.65 -10.06
CA GLN A 298 18.75 14.25 -8.87
C GLN A 298 19.07 13.47 -7.58
N THR A 299 19.62 12.28 -7.68
CA THR A 299 19.97 11.41 -6.57
C THR A 299 21.34 10.76 -6.80
N LYS A 300 21.93 10.19 -5.74
CA LYS A 300 23.17 9.40 -5.86
C LYS A 300 22.93 8.01 -6.50
N ASN A 301 21.70 7.57 -6.60
CA ASN A 301 21.33 6.30 -7.20
C ASN A 301 21.49 6.37 -8.72
N ILE A 302 21.87 5.25 -9.32
CA ILE A 302 21.95 5.12 -10.77
C ILE A 302 20.55 4.94 -11.32
N ILE A 303 20.06 5.93 -12.08
CA ILE A 303 18.74 5.88 -12.73
C ILE A 303 18.94 5.91 -14.25
N HIS A 304 18.42 4.90 -14.92
CA HIS A 304 18.36 4.79 -16.37
C HIS A 304 16.93 5.05 -16.85
N VAL A 305 16.76 5.91 -17.84
CA VAL A 305 15.48 6.13 -18.53
C VAL A 305 15.57 5.43 -19.89
N ILE A 306 14.65 4.51 -20.15
CA ILE A 306 14.62 3.65 -21.33
C ILE A 306 13.31 3.83 -22.07
N HIS A 307 13.35 4.11 -23.37
CA HIS A 307 12.18 4.36 -24.21
C HIS A 307 11.72 3.10 -24.97
N ASN A 308 12.62 2.15 -25.21
CA ASN A 308 12.30 0.89 -25.88
C ASN A 308 12.08 -0.23 -24.85
N PHE A 309 11.00 -0.97 -24.98
CA PHE A 309 10.62 -2.00 -24.01
C PHE A 309 11.58 -3.21 -24.03
N ASP A 310 12.03 -3.64 -25.21
CA ASP A 310 12.93 -4.80 -25.33
C ASP A 310 14.35 -4.43 -24.82
N ASP A 311 14.79 -3.20 -25.06
CA ASP A 311 16.03 -2.67 -24.47
C ASP A 311 15.93 -2.62 -22.95
N LEU A 312 14.79 -2.17 -22.39
CA LEU A 312 14.55 -2.19 -20.94
C LEU A 312 14.77 -3.59 -20.36
N VAL A 313 14.14 -4.60 -20.94
CA VAL A 313 14.28 -6.00 -20.46
C VAL A 313 15.75 -6.44 -20.53
N ASN A 314 16.42 -6.18 -21.63
CA ASN A 314 17.83 -6.59 -21.83
C ASN A 314 18.77 -5.89 -20.82
N GLU A 315 18.62 -4.58 -20.59
CA GLU A 315 19.47 -3.83 -19.66
C GLU A 315 19.20 -4.24 -18.20
N VAL A 316 17.94 -4.47 -17.81
CA VAL A 316 17.59 -5.00 -16.49
C VAL A 316 18.24 -6.36 -16.24
N ILE A 317 18.21 -7.25 -17.24
CA ILE A 317 18.87 -8.55 -17.15
C ILE A 317 20.39 -8.40 -16.96
N LYS A 318 21.05 -7.54 -17.70
CA LYS A 318 22.51 -7.27 -17.57
C LYS A 318 22.85 -6.74 -16.17
N ALA A 319 22.03 -5.83 -15.62
CA ALA A 319 22.22 -5.23 -14.32
C ALA A 319 21.93 -6.16 -13.14
N SER A 320 21.34 -7.35 -13.39
CA SER A 320 20.89 -8.31 -12.38
C SER A 320 21.74 -9.58 -12.34
N PRO A 321 22.98 -9.58 -11.82
CA PRO A 321 23.79 -10.78 -11.68
C PRO A 321 23.18 -11.79 -10.71
N TYR A 322 23.76 -13.00 -10.63
CA TYR A 322 23.38 -14.01 -9.65
C TYR A 322 23.26 -13.42 -8.24
N GLY A 323 22.20 -13.75 -7.54
CA GLY A 323 21.93 -13.24 -6.21
C GLY A 323 21.14 -11.93 -6.17
N SER A 324 20.81 -11.29 -7.30
CA SER A 324 20.03 -10.06 -7.36
C SER A 324 18.52 -10.29 -7.11
N SER A 325 17.83 -9.20 -6.76
CA SER A 325 16.37 -9.11 -6.74
C SER A 325 15.91 -8.01 -7.67
N ILE A 326 15.01 -8.32 -8.59
CA ILE A 326 14.37 -7.36 -9.50
C ILE A 326 13.02 -6.99 -8.88
N LEU A 327 12.80 -5.71 -8.62
CA LEU A 327 11.54 -5.16 -8.09
C LEU A 327 10.84 -4.39 -9.19
N VAL A 328 9.79 -4.98 -9.75
CA VAL A 328 8.96 -4.35 -10.79
C VAL A 328 7.79 -3.62 -10.11
N MET A 329 7.63 -2.34 -10.42
CA MET A 329 6.60 -1.47 -9.86
C MET A 329 5.79 -0.80 -10.97
N SER A 330 4.48 -1.08 -11.01
CA SER A 330 3.54 -0.48 -11.96
C SER A 330 2.11 -0.71 -11.49
N ASN A 331 1.19 0.20 -11.76
CA ASN A 331 -0.25 -0.02 -11.55
C ASN A 331 -0.95 -0.63 -12.79
N GLY A 332 -0.22 -1.02 -13.83
CA GLY A 332 -0.69 -1.73 -15.02
C GLY A 332 -0.11 -3.14 -15.14
N ASP A 333 -0.32 -3.76 -16.30
CA ASP A 333 0.23 -5.07 -16.65
C ASP A 333 1.70 -5.01 -17.11
N PHE A 334 2.18 -3.82 -17.42
CA PHE A 334 3.53 -3.53 -17.88
C PHE A 334 4.00 -4.48 -19.02
N ASN A 335 3.13 -4.68 -20.01
CA ASN A 335 3.38 -5.53 -21.18
C ASN A 335 3.89 -6.95 -20.83
N GLY A 336 3.47 -7.51 -19.69
CA GLY A 336 3.89 -8.84 -19.24
C GLY A 336 5.38 -8.93 -18.88
N ILE A 337 6.00 -7.84 -18.43
CA ILE A 337 7.44 -7.73 -18.14
C ILE A 337 7.95 -8.84 -17.20
N HIS A 338 7.15 -9.25 -16.21
CA HIS A 338 7.55 -10.27 -15.25
C HIS A 338 7.89 -11.60 -15.94
N GLN A 339 7.01 -12.07 -16.84
CA GLN A 339 7.25 -13.31 -17.58
C GLN A 339 8.45 -13.18 -18.52
N LYS A 340 8.57 -12.04 -19.20
CA LYS A 340 9.72 -11.80 -20.11
C LYS A 340 11.05 -11.79 -19.36
N LEU A 341 11.10 -11.20 -18.16
CA LEU A 341 12.29 -11.24 -17.31
C LEU A 341 12.62 -12.66 -16.87
N LEU A 342 11.62 -13.43 -16.41
CA LEU A 342 11.80 -14.82 -15.99
C LEU A 342 12.29 -15.70 -17.13
N ASP A 343 11.76 -15.54 -18.34
CA ASP A 343 12.16 -16.32 -19.52
C ASP A 343 13.60 -15.95 -19.96
N LYS A 344 13.92 -14.65 -20.04
CA LYS A 344 15.30 -14.20 -20.33
C LYS A 344 16.33 -14.66 -19.30
N LEU A 345 15.94 -14.77 -18.02
CA LEU A 345 16.82 -15.31 -16.97
C LEU A 345 17.07 -16.80 -17.15
N LYS A 346 16.14 -17.60 -17.73
CA LYS A 346 16.35 -19.02 -18.06
C LYS A 346 17.37 -19.19 -19.20
N ASP A 347 17.32 -18.28 -20.18
CA ASP A 347 18.20 -18.31 -21.35
C ASP A 347 19.63 -17.84 -21.05
N ARG A 348 19.92 -17.45 -19.82
CA ARG A 348 21.26 -17.07 -19.36
C ARG A 348 22.10 -18.34 -19.13
N GLU A 349 23.10 -18.57 -19.94
CA GLU A 349 24.16 -19.57 -19.72
C GLU A 349 25.10 -19.22 -18.57
#